data_c42f36027f988e4272296a41e8eebae7
#
_entry.id   c42f36027f988e4272296a41e8eebae7
#
_cell.length_a   1.000
_cell.length_b   1.000
_cell.length_c   1.000
_cell.angle_alpha   90.00
_cell.angle_beta   90.00
_cell.angle_gamma   90.00
#
_symmetry.space_group_name_H-M   'P 1'
#
loop_
_entity.id
_entity.type
_entity.pdbx_description
1 polymer ?
#
loop_
_entity_poly.entity_id
_entity_poly.type
_entity_poly.pdbx_seq_one_letter_code
_entity_poly.pdbx_strand_id
1 'polypeptide(L)'
;MPTTTEEFYQVMKAFKEQDANGNGDLNDEIPLSTVTSGAGTQIDGFLMNPFQLTSETNKLYLDNGKVTFAPVQEGYKEGLKYLKQLYSEGLLNPESFTQDKNNQVNINEAGDECVIGAFLAQRPGYACDLTTEPYSDKWKQYQSLA
;
A
#
# COMPACT_ATOMS: atom_id res chain seq x y z
N MET A 1 3.24 3.19 -15.50
CA MET A 1 2.44 3.01 -14.26
C MET A 1 1.54 1.79 -14.43
N PRO A 2 1.38 0.95 -13.42
CA PRO A 2 0.53 -0.23 -13.52
C PRO A 2 -0.95 0.18 -13.68
N THR A 3 -1.67 -0.52 -14.54
CA THR A 3 -3.09 -0.33 -14.84
C THR A 3 -3.92 -1.55 -14.50
N THR A 4 -3.27 -2.66 -14.19
CA THR A 4 -3.89 -3.92 -13.80
C THR A 4 -3.29 -4.45 -12.50
N THR A 5 -3.98 -5.39 -11.85
CA THR A 5 -3.47 -6.07 -10.64
C THR A 5 -2.23 -6.89 -10.94
N GLU A 6 -2.12 -7.47 -12.13
CA GLU A 6 -0.93 -8.21 -12.56
C GLU A 6 0.27 -7.27 -12.76
N GLU A 7 0.08 -6.14 -13.44
CA GLU A 7 1.14 -5.14 -13.59
C GLU A 7 1.58 -4.59 -12.24
N PHE A 8 0.63 -4.34 -11.33
CA PHE A 8 0.94 -3.91 -9.97
C PHE A 8 1.77 -4.95 -9.22
N TYR A 9 1.38 -6.23 -9.31
CA TYR A 9 2.14 -7.33 -8.72
C TYR A 9 3.58 -7.39 -9.27
N GLN A 10 3.78 -7.24 -10.58
CA GLN A 10 5.11 -7.23 -11.19
C GLN A 10 5.97 -6.04 -10.73
N VAL A 11 5.37 -4.87 -10.53
CA VAL A 11 6.07 -3.71 -9.94
C VAL A 11 6.50 -4.00 -8.51
N MET A 12 5.63 -4.57 -7.68
CA MET A 12 6.00 -4.95 -6.30
C MET A 12 7.12 -6.00 -6.27
N LYS A 13 7.11 -6.96 -7.19
CA LYS A 13 8.22 -7.91 -7.34
C LYS A 13 9.52 -7.23 -7.72
N ALA A 14 9.48 -6.30 -8.66
CA ALA A 14 10.66 -5.55 -9.07
C ALA A 14 11.26 -4.77 -7.88
N PHE A 15 10.44 -4.13 -7.05
CA PHE A 15 10.90 -3.48 -5.82
C PHE A 15 11.59 -4.45 -4.87
N LYS A 16 11.05 -5.67 -4.72
CA LYS A 16 11.64 -6.67 -3.82
C LYS A 16 12.93 -7.28 -4.33
N GLU A 17 13.04 -7.50 -5.64
CA GLU A 17 14.09 -8.30 -6.26
C GLU A 17 15.25 -7.44 -6.79
N GLN A 18 15.08 -6.14 -6.84
CA GLN A 18 16.06 -5.19 -7.36
C GLN A 18 16.37 -4.14 -6.29
N ASP A 19 17.57 -3.61 -6.33
CA ASP A 19 17.97 -2.42 -5.55
C ASP A 19 17.23 -1.19 -6.12
N ALA A 20 15.99 -1.01 -5.71
CA ALA A 20 15.11 -0.01 -6.29
C ALA A 20 15.45 1.41 -5.84
N ASN A 21 16.05 1.56 -4.66
CA ASN A 21 16.51 2.83 -4.10
C ASN A 21 17.97 3.15 -4.43
N GLY A 22 18.74 2.17 -4.97
CA GLY A 22 20.11 2.35 -5.45
C GLY A 22 21.16 2.44 -4.34
N ASN A 23 20.87 2.00 -3.13
CA ASN A 23 21.75 2.10 -1.98
C ASN A 23 22.75 0.93 -1.85
N GLY A 24 22.59 -0.13 -2.65
CA GLY A 24 23.44 -1.32 -2.69
C GLY A 24 23.00 -2.45 -1.74
N ASP A 25 21.92 -2.30 -0.98
CA ASP A 25 21.33 -3.36 -0.15
C ASP A 25 20.03 -3.88 -0.80
N LEU A 26 20.02 -5.14 -1.23
CA LEU A 26 18.88 -5.81 -1.87
C LEU A 26 17.83 -6.31 -0.86
N ASN A 27 18.01 -6.06 0.43
CA ASN A 27 17.16 -6.66 1.47
C ASN A 27 16.41 -5.63 2.31
N ASP A 28 16.57 -4.36 2.06
CA ASP A 28 15.93 -3.28 2.82
C ASP A 28 14.64 -2.76 2.16
N GLU A 29 14.36 -3.15 0.90
CA GLU A 29 13.16 -2.73 0.21
C GLU A 29 11.88 -3.32 0.80
N ILE A 30 10.92 -2.43 1.04
CA ILE A 30 9.55 -2.76 1.44
C ILE A 30 8.64 -2.45 0.26
N PRO A 31 8.26 -3.45 -0.57
CA PRO A 31 7.53 -3.18 -1.81
C PRO A 31 6.22 -2.42 -1.60
N LEU A 32 5.41 -2.86 -0.63
CA LEU A 32 4.14 -2.24 -0.29
C LEU A 32 3.98 -2.15 1.22
N SER A 33 3.67 -0.97 1.71
CA SER A 33 3.38 -0.73 3.12
C SER A 33 2.11 0.10 3.30
N THR A 34 1.45 -0.08 4.45
CA THR A 34 0.30 0.73 4.84
C THR A 34 0.22 0.80 6.37
N VAL A 35 -0.73 1.58 6.88
CA VAL A 35 -0.94 1.75 8.32
C VAL A 35 -2.38 1.42 8.71
N THR A 36 -2.58 1.10 9.98
CA THR A 36 -3.87 0.64 10.52
C THR A 36 -4.92 1.73 10.66
N SER A 37 -4.53 3.01 10.59
CA SER A 37 -5.44 4.14 10.81
C SER A 37 -5.16 5.31 9.87
N GLY A 38 -6.23 5.93 9.42
CA GLY A 38 -6.21 7.06 8.49
C GLY A 38 -7.10 6.78 7.28
N ALA A 39 -7.64 7.83 6.69
CA ALA A 39 -8.46 7.69 5.49
C ALA A 39 -7.58 7.31 4.29
N GLY A 40 -8.03 6.36 3.49
CA GLY A 40 -7.30 5.88 2.32
C GLY A 40 -6.06 5.03 2.62
N THR A 41 -5.89 4.59 3.89
CA THR A 41 -4.72 3.78 4.28
C THR A 41 -5.02 2.29 4.38
N GLN A 42 -6.29 1.90 4.42
CA GLN A 42 -6.67 0.50 4.59
C GLN A 42 -6.42 -0.28 3.32
N ILE A 43 -5.66 -1.35 3.45
CA ILE A 43 -5.21 -2.17 2.33
C ILE A 43 -6.36 -2.80 1.54
N ASP A 44 -7.41 -3.20 2.23
CA ASP A 44 -8.59 -3.79 1.60
C ASP A 44 -9.47 -2.74 0.88
N GLY A 45 -9.35 -1.46 1.20
CA GLY A 45 -10.05 -0.40 0.48
C GLY A 45 -9.56 -0.24 -0.95
N PHE A 46 -8.26 -0.19 -1.15
CA PHE A 46 -7.66 0.02 -2.47
C PHE A 46 -7.52 -1.29 -3.27
N LEU A 47 -6.87 -2.31 -2.68
CA LEU A 47 -6.51 -3.53 -3.41
C LEU A 47 -7.70 -4.48 -3.63
N MET A 48 -8.81 -4.28 -2.95
CA MET A 48 -10.03 -5.07 -3.18
C MET A 48 -10.88 -4.54 -4.33
N ASN A 49 -10.84 -3.23 -4.59
CA ASN A 49 -11.71 -2.60 -5.59
C ASN A 49 -11.60 -3.15 -7.00
N PRO A 50 -10.44 -3.63 -7.50
CA PRO A 50 -10.35 -4.31 -8.79
C PRO A 50 -11.16 -5.62 -8.88
N PHE A 51 -11.44 -6.26 -7.74
CA PHE A 51 -12.16 -7.53 -7.65
C PHE A 51 -13.60 -7.32 -7.20
N GLN A 52 -13.79 -6.45 -6.22
CA GLN A 52 -15.07 -6.17 -5.60
C GLN A 52 -15.10 -4.75 -5.06
N LEU A 53 -15.96 -3.90 -5.62
CA LEU A 53 -16.16 -2.56 -5.08
C LEU A 53 -16.61 -2.67 -3.62
N THR A 54 -15.99 -1.91 -2.75
CA THR A 54 -16.31 -1.88 -1.32
C THR A 54 -15.95 -0.53 -0.71
N SER A 55 -16.66 -0.13 0.35
CA SER A 55 -16.25 1.00 1.17
C SER A 55 -15.29 0.57 2.26
N GLU A 56 -14.37 1.43 2.64
CA GLU A 56 -13.42 1.15 3.73
C GLU A 56 -14.12 0.94 5.08
N THR A 57 -15.18 1.71 5.35
CA THR A 57 -15.77 1.80 6.70
C THR A 57 -16.73 0.67 7.02
N ASN A 58 -17.69 0.39 6.13
CA ASN A 58 -18.80 -0.52 6.42
C ASN A 58 -18.90 -1.70 5.45
N LYS A 59 -18.01 -1.75 4.46
CA LYS A 59 -17.94 -2.80 3.43
C LYS A 59 -19.23 -2.93 2.61
N LEU A 60 -19.99 -1.83 2.50
CA LEU A 60 -21.20 -1.76 1.69
C LEU A 60 -20.92 -1.10 0.36
N TYR A 61 -21.67 -1.48 -0.66
CA TYR A 61 -21.71 -0.80 -1.95
C TYR A 61 -23.11 -0.86 -2.55
N LEU A 62 -23.35 -0.03 -3.57
CA LEU A 62 -24.63 0.01 -4.28
C LEU A 62 -24.50 -0.80 -5.57
N ASP A 63 -25.27 -1.88 -5.67
CA ASP A 63 -25.38 -2.72 -6.86
C ASP A 63 -26.76 -2.57 -7.47
N ASN A 64 -26.87 -1.95 -8.66
CA ASN A 64 -28.13 -1.73 -9.36
C ASN A 64 -29.25 -1.14 -8.45
N GLY A 65 -28.92 -0.20 -7.59
CA GLY A 65 -29.85 0.43 -6.65
C GLY A 65 -30.12 -0.36 -5.37
N LYS A 66 -29.48 -1.51 -5.18
CA LYS A 66 -29.59 -2.33 -3.97
C LYS A 66 -28.32 -2.24 -3.13
N VAL A 67 -28.46 -1.98 -1.83
CA VAL A 67 -27.33 -2.03 -0.90
C VAL A 67 -26.89 -3.47 -0.71
N THR A 68 -25.60 -3.72 -0.96
CA THR A 68 -25.00 -5.05 -0.93
C THR A 68 -23.77 -5.04 -0.01
N PHE A 69 -23.58 -6.13 0.74
CA PHE A 69 -22.44 -6.33 1.63
C PHE A 69 -21.31 -7.04 0.87
N ALA A 70 -20.20 -6.35 0.65
CA ALA A 70 -19.11 -6.82 -0.19
C ALA A 70 -18.47 -8.15 0.29
N PRO A 71 -18.22 -8.38 1.60
CA PRO A 71 -17.54 -9.59 2.08
C PRO A 71 -18.21 -10.92 1.76
N VAL A 72 -19.50 -10.93 1.40
CA VAL A 72 -20.19 -12.17 1.01
C VAL A 72 -20.18 -12.43 -0.50
N GLN A 73 -19.54 -11.55 -1.27
CA GLN A 73 -19.45 -11.68 -2.72
C GLN A 73 -18.23 -12.49 -3.14
N GLU A 74 -18.32 -13.22 -4.25
CA GLU A 74 -17.20 -14.02 -4.77
C GLU A 74 -16.00 -13.14 -5.15
N GLY A 75 -16.23 -11.93 -5.70
CA GLY A 75 -15.16 -10.98 -6.00
C GLY A 75 -14.36 -10.59 -4.77
N TYR A 76 -14.99 -10.46 -3.60
CA TYR A 76 -14.29 -10.17 -2.35
C TYR A 76 -13.32 -11.30 -1.96
N LYS A 77 -13.73 -12.55 -2.14
CA LYS A 77 -12.88 -13.71 -1.90
C LYS A 77 -11.69 -13.76 -2.85
N GLU A 78 -11.87 -13.41 -4.12
CA GLU A 78 -10.77 -13.32 -5.08
C GLU A 78 -9.77 -12.21 -4.69
N GLY A 79 -10.25 -11.05 -4.25
CA GLY A 79 -9.39 -10.01 -3.70
C GLY A 79 -8.60 -10.46 -2.49
N LEU A 80 -9.21 -11.21 -1.56
CA LEU A 80 -8.50 -11.79 -0.41
C LEU A 80 -7.42 -12.80 -0.81
N LYS A 81 -7.62 -13.57 -1.88
CA LYS A 81 -6.58 -14.46 -2.43
C LYS A 81 -5.39 -13.65 -2.96
N TYR A 82 -5.67 -12.56 -3.66
CA TYR A 82 -4.62 -11.66 -4.16
C TYR A 82 -3.84 -11.02 -3.00
N LEU A 83 -4.50 -10.49 -1.98
CA LEU A 83 -3.83 -9.97 -0.79
C LEU A 83 -2.98 -11.03 -0.08
N LYS A 84 -3.52 -12.26 0.05
CA LYS A 84 -2.77 -13.39 0.60
C LYS A 84 -1.52 -13.70 -0.23
N GLN A 85 -1.60 -13.63 -1.54
CA GLN A 85 -0.45 -13.82 -2.43
C GLN A 85 0.62 -12.76 -2.14
N LEU A 86 0.28 -11.47 -2.18
CA LEU A 86 1.20 -10.39 -1.88
C LEU A 86 1.87 -10.56 -0.52
N TYR A 87 1.10 -10.94 0.50
CA TYR A 87 1.61 -11.17 1.84
C TYR A 87 2.56 -12.38 1.90
N SER A 88 2.16 -13.52 1.33
CA SER A 88 2.94 -14.77 1.40
C SER A 88 4.25 -14.69 0.61
N GLU A 89 4.31 -13.85 -0.40
CA GLU A 89 5.51 -13.60 -1.20
C GLU A 89 6.38 -12.45 -0.62
N GLY A 90 5.97 -11.86 0.50
CA GLY A 90 6.68 -10.75 1.16
C GLY A 90 6.66 -9.45 0.35
N LEU A 91 5.64 -9.27 -0.49
CA LEU A 91 5.40 -8.04 -1.24
C LEU A 91 4.58 -7.02 -0.46
N LEU A 92 3.92 -7.45 0.60
CA LEU A 92 3.20 -6.63 1.55
C LEU A 92 3.90 -6.68 2.91
N ASN A 93 4.26 -5.53 3.45
CA ASN A 93 4.86 -5.42 4.77
C ASN A 93 3.94 -6.06 5.83
N PRO A 94 4.41 -7.08 6.58
CA PRO A 94 3.62 -7.72 7.65
C PRO A 94 3.14 -6.73 8.72
N GLU A 95 3.91 -5.68 9.00
CA GLU A 95 3.55 -4.65 9.97
C GLU A 95 2.41 -3.75 9.50
N SER A 96 2.03 -3.81 8.23
CA SER A 96 0.87 -3.08 7.70
C SER A 96 -0.43 -3.32 8.47
N PHE A 97 -0.53 -4.43 9.20
CA PHE A 97 -1.71 -4.78 10.02
C PHE A 97 -1.64 -4.28 11.46
N THR A 98 -0.50 -3.75 11.89
CA THR A 98 -0.26 -3.37 13.29
C THR A 98 0.39 -2.01 13.46
N GLN A 99 1.14 -1.53 12.47
CA GLN A 99 1.88 -0.28 12.56
C GLN A 99 1.00 0.95 12.45
N ASP A 100 1.43 2.02 13.10
CA ASP A 100 0.88 3.34 12.93
C ASP A 100 1.67 4.18 11.90
N LYS A 101 1.16 5.39 11.64
CA LYS A 101 1.80 6.33 10.72
C LYS A 101 3.24 6.66 11.13
N ASN A 102 3.52 6.84 12.42
CA ASN A 102 4.83 7.29 12.87
C ASN A 102 5.88 6.20 12.65
N ASN A 103 5.53 4.94 12.89
CA ASN A 103 6.39 3.81 12.58
C ASN A 103 6.74 3.74 11.10
N GLN A 104 5.75 3.88 10.21
CA GLN A 104 5.98 3.87 8.77
C GLN A 104 6.88 5.02 8.32
N VAL A 105 6.65 6.23 8.82
CA VAL A 105 7.51 7.39 8.54
C VAL A 105 8.92 7.15 9.07
N ASN A 106 9.08 6.68 10.30
CA ASN A 106 10.40 6.43 10.88
C ASN A 106 11.21 5.40 10.08
N ILE A 107 10.56 4.34 9.60
CA ILE A 107 11.22 3.33 8.74
C ILE A 107 11.73 3.98 7.46
N ASN A 108 10.91 4.78 6.79
CA ASN A 108 11.26 5.38 5.52
C ASN A 108 12.26 6.56 5.64
N GLU A 109 12.37 7.15 6.83
CA GLU A 109 13.31 8.25 7.11
C GLU A 109 14.61 7.78 7.77
N ALA A 110 14.77 6.48 8.06
CA ALA A 110 15.93 5.96 8.79
C ALA A 110 17.26 6.07 8.05
N GLY A 111 17.25 6.05 6.71
CA GLY A 111 18.42 6.19 5.85
C GLY A 111 18.34 7.42 4.95
N ASP A 112 19.24 7.52 4.00
CA ASP A 112 19.26 8.62 3.01
C ASP A 112 18.20 8.41 1.92
N GLU A 113 17.94 7.16 1.52
CA GLU A 113 17.01 6.80 0.46
C GLU A 113 15.67 6.27 1.01
N CYS A 114 14.62 6.28 0.18
CA CYS A 114 13.36 5.66 0.51
C CYS A 114 13.49 4.13 0.45
N VAL A 115 13.01 3.44 1.48
CA VAL A 115 12.96 1.96 1.48
C VAL A 115 11.55 1.42 1.16
N ILE A 116 10.53 2.27 1.23
CA ILE A 116 9.14 1.90 0.92
C ILE A 116 8.87 2.20 -0.55
N GLY A 117 8.63 1.16 -1.36
CA GLY A 117 8.35 1.30 -2.78
C GLY A 117 6.97 1.89 -3.08
N ALA A 118 5.95 1.43 -2.36
CA ALA A 118 4.59 1.94 -2.48
C ALA A 118 3.87 1.98 -1.13
N PHE A 119 2.96 2.93 -0.97
CA PHE A 119 2.11 3.01 0.22
C PHE A 119 0.71 3.53 -0.11
N LEU A 120 -0.25 3.17 0.73
CA LEU A 120 -1.64 3.63 0.61
C LEU A 120 -1.87 4.80 1.55
N ALA A 121 -2.23 5.97 1.01
CA ALA A 121 -2.52 7.14 1.80
C ALA A 121 -3.18 8.26 0.98
N GLN A 122 -3.78 9.22 1.65
CA GLN A 122 -4.29 10.44 1.03
C GLN A 122 -3.20 11.47 0.70
N ARG A 123 -2.00 11.33 1.30
CA ARG A 123 -0.91 12.30 1.18
C ARG A 123 0.45 11.68 1.53
N PRO A 124 1.55 12.22 1.01
CA PRO A 124 2.90 11.70 1.27
C PRO A 124 3.32 11.66 2.74
N GLY A 125 2.73 12.51 3.58
CA GLY A 125 3.02 12.55 5.03
C GLY A 125 2.67 11.28 5.81
N TYR A 126 2.21 10.22 5.14
CA TYR A 126 2.08 8.87 5.71
C TYR A 126 3.33 8.01 5.53
N ALA A 127 4.26 8.42 4.67
CA ALA A 127 5.54 7.74 4.47
C ALA A 127 6.75 8.66 4.65
N CYS A 128 6.58 9.99 4.60
CA CYS A 128 7.67 10.96 4.71
C CYS A 128 7.37 11.97 5.83
N ASP A 129 8.41 12.46 6.52
CA ASP A 129 8.25 13.51 7.52
C ASP A 129 8.06 14.88 6.86
N LEU A 130 6.83 15.37 6.89
CA LEU A 130 6.46 16.69 6.42
C LEU A 130 6.08 17.64 7.59
N THR A 131 6.48 17.30 8.81
CA THR A 131 6.07 18.03 10.02
C THR A 131 7.24 18.62 10.80
N THR A 132 8.44 18.06 10.64
CA THR A 132 9.65 18.47 11.33
C THR A 132 10.61 19.21 10.39
N GLU A 133 11.04 20.40 10.75
CA GLU A 133 12.03 21.16 9.97
C GLU A 133 13.47 20.60 10.17
N PRO A 134 14.29 20.45 9.13
CA PRO A 134 13.93 20.64 7.72
C PRO A 134 13.02 19.52 7.22
N TYR A 135 11.97 19.89 6.46
CA TYR A 135 11.03 18.90 5.91
C TYR A 135 11.75 17.92 4.98
N SER A 136 11.33 16.66 5.07
CA SER A 136 11.84 15.62 4.18
C SER A 136 11.53 15.93 2.70
N ASP A 137 12.55 15.79 1.86
CA ASP A 137 12.40 15.87 0.40
C ASP A 137 12.09 14.52 -0.26
N LYS A 138 12.10 13.41 0.50
CA LYS A 138 11.83 12.05 0.02
C LYS A 138 10.46 11.90 -0.64
N TRP A 139 9.45 12.67 -0.19
CA TRP A 139 8.14 12.64 -0.81
C TRP A 139 8.16 12.94 -2.33
N LYS A 140 9.19 13.64 -2.83
CA LYS A 140 9.35 13.96 -4.26
C LYS A 140 9.68 12.73 -5.11
N GLN A 141 10.12 11.65 -4.50
CA GLN A 141 10.40 10.37 -5.17
C GLN A 141 9.11 9.57 -5.44
N TYR A 142 8.01 9.90 -4.77
CA TYR A 142 6.74 9.23 -4.95
C TYR A 142 5.84 9.90 -5.98
N GLN A 143 5.12 9.07 -6.71
CA GLN A 143 4.12 9.50 -7.69
C GLN A 143 2.77 8.85 -7.38
N SER A 144 1.68 9.64 -7.49
CA SER A 144 0.33 9.09 -7.37
C SER A 144 0.01 8.13 -8.52
N LEU A 145 -0.65 7.02 -8.20
CA LEU A 145 -1.21 6.08 -9.18
C LEU A 145 -2.61 6.50 -9.67
N ALA A 146 -3.14 7.66 -9.24
CA ALA A 146 -4.46 8.15 -9.62
C ALA A 146 -4.53 8.61 -11.09
#